data_8ce491a2fd92a239c18c0a431ad0ba05
#
_entry.id   8ce491a2fd92a239c18c0a431ad0ba05
#
_cell.length_a   1.000
_cell.length_b   1.000
_cell.length_c   1.000
_cell.angle_alpha   90.00
_cell.angle_beta   90.00
_cell.angle_gamma   90.00
#
_symmetry.space_group_name_H-M   'P 1'
#
loop_
_entity.id
_entity.type
_entity.pdbx_description
1 polymer ?
#
loop_
_entity_poly.entity_id
_entity_poly.type
_entity_poly.pdbx_seq_one_letter_code
_entity_poly.pdbx_strand_id
1 'polypeptide(L)'
;MTREEIVKALLKANNRPEKAGLYADSFIEYRAAQDNIDKNGSIVADPRSGAAVPNPFLTVRDKAFARLESLHKAGVKASVLW
;
A
#
# COMPACT_ATOMS: atom_id res chain seq x y z
N MET A 1 12.16 2.11 0.10
CA MET A 1 12.10 2.78 -1.22
C MET A 1 11.35 4.10 -1.08
N THR A 2 11.87 5.14 -1.70
CA THR A 2 11.16 6.42 -1.78
C THR A 2 10.12 6.38 -2.90
N ARG A 3 9.17 7.32 -2.86
CA ARG A 3 8.18 7.46 -3.94
C ARG A 3 8.87 7.66 -5.29
N GLU A 4 9.90 8.49 -5.34
CA GLU A 4 10.66 8.73 -6.57
C GLU A 4 11.28 7.46 -7.15
N GLU A 5 11.86 6.63 -6.30
CA GLU A 5 12.44 5.36 -6.71
C GLU A 5 11.38 4.42 -7.28
N ILE A 6 10.22 4.35 -6.63
CA ILE A 6 9.10 3.52 -7.08
C ILE A 6 8.58 4.00 -8.43
N VAL A 7 8.32 5.30 -8.55
CA VAL A 7 7.85 5.89 -9.82
C VAL A 7 8.86 5.63 -10.93
N LYS A 8 10.14 5.80 -10.65
CA LYS A 8 11.21 5.58 -11.63
C LYS A 8 11.22 4.13 -12.14
N ALA A 9 11.08 3.17 -11.21
CA ALA A 9 11.02 1.75 -11.56
C ALA A 9 9.81 1.44 -12.43
N LEU A 10 8.65 2.03 -12.10
CA LEU A 10 7.43 1.83 -12.87
C LEU A 10 7.51 2.47 -14.27
N LEU A 11 8.15 3.62 -14.40
CA LEU A 11 8.38 4.25 -15.70
C LEU A 11 9.28 3.39 -16.58
N LYS A 12 10.31 2.78 -16.00
CA LYS A 12 11.18 1.84 -16.73
C LYS A 12 10.42 0.60 -17.20
N ALA A 13 9.37 0.22 -16.51
CA ALA A 13 8.50 -0.89 -16.90
C ALA A 13 7.42 -0.48 -17.91
N ASN A 14 7.56 0.67 -18.54
CA ASN A 14 6.66 1.21 -19.58
C ASN A 14 5.28 1.59 -19.07
N ASN A 15 5.15 1.99 -17.82
CA ASN A 15 3.90 2.55 -17.32
C ASN A 15 3.83 4.05 -17.63
N ARG A 16 2.62 4.57 -17.80
CA ARG A 16 2.40 6.01 -17.99
C ARG A 16 2.68 6.75 -16.67
N PRO A 17 3.18 8.01 -16.73
CA PRO A 17 3.51 8.75 -15.51
C PRO A 17 2.37 8.89 -14.51
N GLU A 18 1.15 9.19 -14.96
CA GLU A 18 0.00 9.33 -14.07
C GLU A 18 -0.30 8.03 -13.34
N LYS A 19 -0.29 6.92 -14.05
CA LYS A 19 -0.55 5.60 -13.49
C LYS A 19 0.58 5.15 -12.57
N ALA A 20 1.82 5.46 -12.94
CA ALA A 20 2.98 5.18 -12.09
C ALA A 20 2.87 5.93 -10.75
N GLY A 21 2.49 7.20 -10.78
CA GLY A 21 2.29 7.99 -9.56
C GLY A 21 1.19 7.45 -8.68
N LEU A 22 0.03 7.12 -9.26
CA LEU A 22 -1.09 6.54 -8.50
C LEU A 22 -0.71 5.20 -7.88
N TYR A 23 -0.03 4.35 -8.63
CA TYR A 23 0.41 3.05 -8.12
C TYR A 23 1.42 3.23 -6.98
N ALA A 24 2.39 4.13 -7.15
CA ALA A 24 3.40 4.40 -6.15
C ALA A 24 2.77 4.86 -4.82
N ASP A 25 1.81 5.78 -4.88
CA ASP A 25 1.12 6.28 -3.68
C ASP A 25 0.38 5.16 -2.95
N SER A 26 -0.35 4.33 -3.66
CA SER A 26 -1.08 3.21 -3.07
C SER A 26 -0.13 2.11 -2.55
N PHE A 27 0.97 1.88 -3.23
CA PHE A 27 1.99 0.92 -2.82
C PHE A 27 2.65 1.34 -1.49
N ILE A 28 3.00 2.62 -1.36
CA ILE A 28 3.58 3.15 -0.13
C ILE A 28 2.60 3.02 1.04
N GLU A 29 1.34 3.38 0.81
CA GLU A 29 0.30 3.28 1.83
C GLU A 29 0.08 1.82 2.25
N TYR A 30 0.05 0.90 1.30
CA TYR A 30 -0.06 -0.53 1.56
C TYR A 30 1.10 -1.02 2.42
N ARG A 31 2.32 -0.69 2.05
CA ARG A 31 3.53 -1.13 2.77
C ARG A 31 3.58 -0.57 4.18
N ALA A 32 3.24 0.70 4.36
CA ALA A 32 3.21 1.34 5.68
C ALA A 32 2.18 0.68 6.59
N ALA A 33 0.99 0.40 6.06
CA ALA A 33 -0.06 -0.28 6.82
C ALA A 33 0.35 -1.71 7.18
N GLN A 34 0.93 -2.45 6.23
CA GLN A 34 1.40 -3.81 6.48
C GLN A 34 2.51 -3.84 7.54
N ASP A 35 3.45 -2.90 7.48
CA ASP A 35 4.52 -2.79 8.48
C ASP A 35 3.94 -2.54 9.88
N ASN A 36 2.92 -1.69 10.00
CA ASN A 36 2.25 -1.46 11.27
C ASN A 36 1.60 -2.73 11.81
N ILE A 37 0.89 -3.47 10.95
CA ILE A 37 0.23 -4.72 11.33
C ILE A 37 1.27 -5.76 11.75
N ASP A 38 2.38 -5.86 11.05
CA ASP A 38 3.46 -6.80 11.37
C ASP A 38 4.08 -6.50 12.74
N LYS A 39 4.20 -5.23 13.09
CA LYS A 39 4.77 -4.81 14.39
C LYS A 39 3.79 -4.90 15.53
N ASN A 40 2.53 -4.52 15.32
CA ASN A 40 1.54 -4.35 16.37
C ASN A 40 0.47 -5.44 16.41
N GLY A 41 0.38 -6.25 15.35
CA GLY A 41 -0.62 -7.31 15.22
C GLY A 41 -1.95 -6.83 14.66
N SER A 42 -2.83 -7.79 14.39
CA SER A 42 -4.18 -7.53 13.87
C SER A 42 -5.15 -7.03 14.93
N ILE A 43 -4.84 -7.29 16.20
CA ILE A 43 -5.62 -6.86 17.36
C ILE A 43 -4.74 -5.96 18.22
N VAL A 44 -5.24 -4.79 18.54
CA VAL A 44 -4.51 -3.80 19.34
C VAL A 44 -5.38 -3.32 20.48
N ALA A 45 -4.77 -2.67 21.49
CA ALA A 45 -5.51 -2.07 22.59
C ALA A 45 -6.06 -0.71 22.16
N ASP A 46 -7.35 -0.47 22.45
CA ASP A 46 -7.95 0.84 22.26
C ASP A 46 -7.27 1.85 23.20
N PRO A 47 -6.75 2.98 22.70
CA PRO A 47 -6.06 3.97 23.56
C PRO A 47 -6.94 4.55 24.66
N ARG A 48 -8.25 4.56 24.50
CA ARG A 48 -9.20 5.14 25.46
C ARG A 48 -9.62 4.15 26.54
N SER A 49 -9.97 2.91 26.14
CA SER A 49 -10.56 1.92 27.02
C SER A 49 -9.62 0.77 27.37
N GLY A 50 -8.54 0.58 26.62
CA GLY A 50 -7.67 -0.58 26.74
C GLY A 50 -8.26 -1.87 26.18
N ALA A 51 -9.49 -1.83 25.67
CA ALA A 51 -10.15 -3.00 25.10
C ALA A 51 -9.44 -3.50 23.84
N ALA A 52 -9.48 -4.80 23.59
CA ALA A 52 -8.95 -5.38 22.35
C ALA A 52 -9.85 -5.00 21.16
N VAL A 53 -9.28 -4.38 20.17
CA VAL A 53 -9.99 -3.95 18.95
C VAL A 53 -9.18 -4.31 17.71
N PRO A 54 -9.81 -4.44 16.54
CA PRO A 54 -9.07 -4.63 15.29
C PRO A 54 -8.11 -3.47 15.04
N ASN A 55 -6.93 -3.77 14.53
CA ASN A 55 -5.97 -2.74 14.16
C ASN A 55 -6.57 -1.87 13.04
N PRO A 56 -6.67 -0.52 13.22
CA PRO A 56 -7.23 0.36 12.19
C PRO A 56 -6.50 0.27 10.84
N PHE A 57 -5.23 -0.11 10.84
CA PHE A 57 -4.45 -0.26 9.62
C PHE A 57 -4.86 -1.45 8.74
N LEU A 58 -5.66 -2.37 9.27
CA LEU A 58 -6.25 -3.44 8.44
C LEU A 58 -7.11 -2.85 7.32
N THR A 59 -7.97 -1.89 7.64
CA THR A 59 -8.80 -1.21 6.64
C THR A 59 -7.96 -0.40 5.66
N VAL A 60 -6.96 0.31 6.16
CA VAL A 60 -6.04 1.09 5.31
C VAL A 60 -5.34 0.17 4.31
N ARG A 61 -4.80 -0.95 4.80
CA ARG A 61 -4.12 -1.94 3.96
C ARG A 61 -5.06 -2.49 2.87
N ASP A 62 -6.26 -2.89 3.26
CA ASP A 62 -7.19 -3.52 2.33
C ASP A 62 -7.66 -2.56 1.25
N LYS A 63 -7.91 -1.29 1.60
CA LYS A 63 -8.27 -0.26 0.63
C LYS A 63 -7.12 0.05 -0.33
N ALA A 64 -5.90 0.14 0.20
CA ALA A 64 -4.72 0.38 -0.63
C ALA A 64 -4.50 -0.80 -1.60
N PHE A 65 -4.65 -2.02 -1.11
CA PHE A 65 -4.52 -3.21 -1.95
C PHE A 65 -5.58 -3.26 -3.05
N ALA A 66 -6.81 -2.89 -2.74
CA ALA A 66 -7.89 -2.83 -3.74
C ALA A 66 -7.56 -1.83 -4.86
N ARG A 67 -6.96 -0.67 -4.51
CA ARG A 67 -6.51 0.30 -5.53
C ARG A 67 -5.39 -0.27 -6.39
N LEU A 68 -4.43 -0.98 -5.78
CA LEU A 68 -3.35 -1.63 -6.53
C LEU A 68 -3.90 -2.67 -7.50
N GLU A 69 -4.86 -3.48 -7.07
CA GLU A 69 -5.52 -4.46 -7.94
C GLU A 69 -6.26 -3.79 -9.10
N SER A 70 -6.97 -2.69 -8.85
CA SER A 70 -7.66 -1.94 -9.90
C SER A 70 -6.67 -1.40 -10.93
N LEU A 71 -5.55 -0.86 -10.49
CA LEU A 71 -4.50 -0.36 -11.39
C LEU A 71 -3.86 -1.49 -12.18
N HIS A 72 -3.65 -2.64 -11.57
CA HIS A 72 -3.14 -3.82 -12.25
C HIS A 72 -4.09 -4.28 -13.36
N LYS A 73 -5.39 -4.34 -13.07
CA LYS A 73 -6.42 -4.68 -14.06
C LYS A 73 -6.49 -3.65 -15.18
N ALA A 74 -6.18 -2.40 -14.90
CA ALA A 74 -6.11 -1.33 -15.89
C ALA A 74 -4.80 -1.35 -16.70
N GLY A 75 -3.95 -2.35 -16.50
CA GLY A 75 -2.75 -2.55 -17.30
C GLY A 75 -1.44 -2.10 -16.69
N VAL A 76 -1.42 -1.63 -15.45
CA VAL A 76 -0.17 -1.24 -14.80
C VAL A 76 0.70 -2.48 -14.57
N LYS A 77 1.94 -2.40 -15.01
CA LYS A 77 2.95 -3.44 -14.84
C LYS A 77 3.81 -3.08 -13.64
N ALA A 78 3.71 -3.85 -12.57
CA ALA A 78 4.36 -3.53 -11.31
C ALA A 78 5.14 -4.70 -10.70
N SER A 79 5.38 -5.78 -11.45
CA SER A 79 6.11 -6.94 -10.94
C SER A 79 7.50 -6.59 -10.42
N VAL A 80 8.09 -5.51 -10.89
CA VAL A 80 9.39 -5.01 -10.45
C VAL A 80 9.39 -4.60 -8.97
N LEU A 81 8.22 -4.32 -8.39
CA LEU A 81 8.08 -3.89 -6.99
C LEU A 81 7.80 -5.05 -6.03
N TRP A 82 7.36 -6.17 -6.53
CA TRP A 82 6.92 -7.32 -5.73
C TRP A 82 7.90 -8.52 -5.82
#